data_1c0027db6673692e44342292d17a6089
#
_entry.id   1c0027db6673692e44342292d17a6089
#
_cell.length_a   1.000
_cell.length_b   1.000
_cell.length_c   1.000
_cell.angle_alpha   90.00
_cell.angle_beta   90.00
_cell.angle_gamma   90.00
#
_symmetry.space_group_name_H-M   'P 1'
#
loop_
_entity.id
_entity.type
_entity.pdbx_description
1 polymer ?
#
loop_
_entity_poly.entity_id
_entity_poly.type
_entity_poly.pdbx_seq_one_letter_code
_entity_poly.pdbx_strand_id
1 'polypeptide(L)'
;MKRKILSVLLLLCLSLVVSAQGDGYLQKNGKRIFAIGSYYLPTDDAALKEMIDAGFNLFRCESKEDLDRLQKFGTQGWIPLPLAEGVTENLKKIVGSVAGHPALAVCEGPDEIVWSFTANSGLYRDLKIHKSQGAWWKVSPEAVKYAKEQSEIIMPKINKAIAYVRSVDPNNLQVWINEAQRSDMGYVNQYLDAIDITGSDVYPINSIRVNGSTKGRLSMQNIGKKTKRWTATSEGKPVWMVLQAFSWHELGVLDKGYNTLPIAYPSFGESRYMAYDVIANGARGVMYWHMKYLTSNECRESLYALTNELNALQPFLTTDPKPITVVTYQEGKDAGAQVAATARQYGRDWMVALVNESDTTQMGVVVEGLPHLNGHKLVELYGEDDVIVRNGKFITRMRPFEVKVFATGRKWEATNKKGRTYLGL
;
A
#
# COMPACT_ATOMS: atom_id res chain seq x y z
N MET A 1 -20.03 -19.11 59.57
CA MET A 1 -20.36 -18.91 58.14
C MET A 1 -20.04 -17.48 57.66
N LYS A 2 -18.77 -17.03 57.73
CA LYS A 2 -18.35 -15.69 57.24
C LYS A 2 -16.88 -15.68 56.79
N ARG A 3 -16.42 -16.65 55.98
CA ARG A 3 -15.03 -16.70 55.50
C ARG A 3 -14.88 -17.27 54.07
N LYS A 4 -15.90 -17.25 53.20
CA LYS A 4 -15.82 -17.79 51.82
C LYS A 4 -16.23 -16.82 50.70
N ILE A 5 -16.34 -15.54 50.98
CA ILE A 5 -16.77 -14.54 49.96
C ILE A 5 -15.63 -13.60 49.49
N LEU A 6 -14.42 -13.69 50.09
CA LEU A 6 -13.32 -12.78 49.77
C LEU A 6 -12.32 -13.33 48.74
N SER A 7 -12.52 -14.53 48.23
CA SER A 7 -11.57 -15.15 47.26
C SER A 7 -12.05 -15.14 45.80
N VAL A 8 -13.20 -14.59 45.50
CA VAL A 8 -13.75 -14.56 44.12
C VAL A 8 -13.57 -13.21 43.43
N LEU A 9 -13.24 -12.16 44.15
CA LEU A 9 -13.08 -10.81 43.57
C LEU A 9 -11.65 -10.45 43.13
N LEU A 10 -10.67 -11.35 43.30
CA LEU A 10 -9.28 -11.07 42.91
C LEU A 10 -8.87 -11.75 41.57
N LEU A 11 -9.79 -12.40 40.87
CA LEU A 11 -9.53 -13.12 39.60
C LEU A 11 -10.14 -12.44 38.36
N LEU A 12 -10.64 -11.20 38.49
CA LEU A 12 -11.29 -10.50 37.36
C LEU A 12 -10.56 -9.23 36.90
N CYS A 13 -9.31 -9.05 37.30
CA CYS A 13 -8.46 -7.95 36.83
C CYS A 13 -7.21 -8.40 36.07
N LEU A 14 -7.19 -9.61 35.50
CA LEU A 14 -6.39 -9.85 34.31
C LEU A 14 -7.18 -9.36 33.11
N SER A 15 -7.32 -8.03 33.02
CA SER A 15 -7.62 -7.38 31.76
C SER A 15 -6.56 -7.83 30.77
N LEU A 16 -6.98 -8.65 29.82
CA LEU A 16 -6.33 -8.84 28.56
C LEU A 16 -5.89 -7.45 28.07
N VAL A 17 -4.64 -7.12 28.25
CA VAL A 17 -3.97 -6.15 27.40
C VAL A 17 -3.87 -6.87 26.05
N VAL A 18 -5.01 -6.94 25.35
CA VAL A 18 -4.98 -7.11 23.91
C VAL A 18 -4.27 -5.85 23.45
N SER A 19 -2.98 -5.96 23.18
CA SER A 19 -2.27 -4.96 22.41
C SER A 19 -3.16 -4.69 21.20
N ALA A 20 -3.76 -3.51 21.14
CA ALA A 20 -4.59 -3.13 20.00
C ALA A 20 -3.63 -3.09 18.82
N GLN A 21 -3.61 -4.17 18.07
CA GLN A 21 -2.83 -4.31 16.85
C GLN A 21 -3.25 -3.17 15.92
N GLY A 22 -2.31 -2.41 15.37
CA GLY A 22 -2.60 -1.31 14.47
C GLY A 22 -3.50 -1.80 13.32
N ASP A 23 -4.55 -1.06 13.02
CA ASP A 23 -5.51 -1.43 11.97
C ASP A 23 -5.06 -0.99 10.55
N GLY A 24 -3.84 -0.47 10.44
CA GLY A 24 -3.23 -0.01 9.19
C GLY A 24 -3.72 1.33 8.69
N TYR A 25 -4.56 2.01 9.46
CA TYR A 25 -4.92 3.39 9.20
C TYR A 25 -4.08 4.32 10.07
N LEU A 26 -3.72 5.47 9.51
CA LEU A 26 -3.15 6.55 10.30
C LEU A 26 -4.22 7.07 11.27
N GLN A 27 -3.77 7.56 12.42
CA GLN A 27 -4.65 8.15 13.40
C GLN A 27 -4.34 9.64 13.53
N LYS A 28 -5.36 10.49 13.37
CA LYS A 28 -5.23 11.92 13.58
C LYS A 28 -6.50 12.48 14.22
N ASN A 29 -6.35 13.09 15.39
CA ASN A 29 -7.49 13.63 16.14
C ASN A 29 -8.62 12.60 16.37
N GLY A 30 -8.26 11.34 16.65
CA GLY A 30 -9.20 10.25 16.87
C GLY A 30 -9.92 9.74 15.59
N LYS A 31 -9.48 10.16 14.41
CA LYS A 31 -10.04 9.71 13.13
C LYS A 31 -9.05 8.87 12.36
N ARG A 32 -9.55 7.82 11.74
CA ARG A 32 -8.81 7.02 10.77
C ARG A 32 -8.54 7.81 9.49
N ILE A 33 -7.35 7.69 8.94
CA ILE A 33 -6.95 8.26 7.67
C ILE A 33 -6.31 7.16 6.84
N PHE A 34 -6.77 6.98 5.61
CA PHE A 34 -6.14 6.09 4.64
C PHE A 34 -4.80 6.70 4.22
N ALA A 35 -3.71 5.95 4.37
CA ALA A 35 -2.38 6.45 4.07
C ALA A 35 -2.20 6.67 2.57
N ILE A 36 -1.80 7.89 2.19
CA ILE A 36 -1.34 8.28 0.86
C ILE A 36 0.05 8.85 1.07
N GLY A 37 1.07 8.01 0.90
CA GLY A 37 2.42 8.31 1.35
C GLY A 37 3.39 8.61 0.21
N SER A 38 4.45 9.35 0.53
CA SER A 38 5.58 9.62 -0.35
C SER A 38 6.90 9.30 0.32
N TYR A 39 7.75 8.53 -0.35
CA TYR A 39 9.16 8.32 0.04
C TYR A 39 10.02 9.57 -0.14
N TYR A 40 9.44 10.65 -0.64
CA TYR A 40 10.09 11.94 -0.80
C TYR A 40 9.43 12.99 0.07
N LEU A 41 10.22 13.63 0.91
CA LEU A 41 9.85 14.85 1.62
C LEU A 41 10.54 16.03 0.91
N PRO A 42 9.80 16.95 0.26
CA PRO A 42 10.39 18.12 -0.36
C PRO A 42 11.13 18.98 0.65
N THR A 43 12.28 19.53 0.28
CA THR A 43 13.04 20.48 1.13
C THR A 43 12.39 21.86 1.14
N ASP A 44 11.70 22.22 0.08
CA ASP A 44 10.96 23.47 -0.06
C ASP A 44 9.56 23.38 0.53
N ASP A 45 9.15 24.39 1.31
CA ASP A 45 7.86 24.41 2.02
C ASP A 45 6.67 24.61 1.07
N ALA A 46 6.85 25.32 -0.05
CA ALA A 46 5.79 25.49 -1.03
C ALA A 46 5.50 24.17 -1.76
N ALA A 47 6.57 23.43 -2.13
CA ALA A 47 6.44 22.10 -2.73
C ALA A 47 5.83 21.09 -1.75
N LEU A 48 6.18 21.13 -0.47
CA LEU A 48 5.55 20.29 0.55
C LEU A 48 4.07 20.61 0.68
N LYS A 49 3.72 21.90 0.74
CA LYS A 49 2.32 22.33 0.81
C LYS A 49 1.52 21.88 -0.41
N GLU A 50 2.11 21.98 -1.62
CA GLU A 50 1.47 21.51 -2.84
C GLU A 50 1.16 20.00 -2.78
N MET A 51 2.09 19.16 -2.29
CA MET A 51 1.84 17.73 -2.11
C MET A 51 0.74 17.46 -1.08
N ILE A 52 0.73 18.19 0.04
CA ILE A 52 -0.32 18.05 1.08
C ILE A 52 -1.68 18.45 0.50
N ASP A 53 -1.76 19.57 -0.21
CA ASP A 53 -2.98 20.05 -0.85
C ASP A 53 -3.44 19.07 -1.96
N ALA A 54 -2.51 18.35 -2.58
CA ALA A 54 -2.81 17.25 -3.51
C ALA A 54 -3.30 15.97 -2.83
N GLY A 55 -3.27 15.88 -1.50
CA GLY A 55 -3.83 14.77 -0.75
C GLY A 55 -2.81 13.82 -0.13
N PHE A 56 -1.51 14.03 -0.31
CA PHE A 56 -0.50 13.29 0.44
C PHE A 56 -0.60 13.60 1.94
N ASN A 57 -0.55 12.58 2.77
CA ASN A 57 -0.76 12.73 4.20
C ASN A 57 0.29 12.01 5.07
N LEU A 58 1.27 11.36 4.42
CA LEU A 58 2.36 10.65 5.08
C LEU A 58 3.66 10.78 4.29
N PHE A 59 4.77 11.17 4.95
CA PHE A 59 6.04 11.44 4.31
C PHE A 59 7.18 10.71 5.00
N ARG A 60 8.16 10.20 4.21
CA ARG A 60 9.39 9.65 4.76
C ARG A 60 10.27 10.75 5.32
N CYS A 61 10.65 10.61 6.56
CA CYS A 61 11.50 11.53 7.30
C CYS A 61 12.83 10.86 7.63
N GLU A 62 13.89 11.65 7.72
CA GLU A 62 15.22 11.18 8.13
C GLU A 62 15.58 11.65 9.55
N SER A 63 14.85 12.63 10.10
CA SER A 63 15.19 13.28 11.35
C SER A 63 13.97 13.77 12.14
N LYS A 64 14.22 14.18 13.38
CA LYS A 64 13.22 14.88 14.21
C LYS A 64 12.81 16.22 13.60
N GLU A 65 13.75 16.94 13.01
CA GLU A 65 13.51 18.24 12.36
C GLU A 65 12.53 18.12 11.21
N ASP A 66 12.58 17.01 10.44
CA ASP A 66 11.58 16.70 9.42
C ASP A 66 10.19 16.54 10.04
N LEU A 67 10.10 15.82 11.15
CA LEU A 67 8.84 15.64 11.87
C LEU A 67 8.32 16.97 12.45
N ASP A 68 9.19 17.80 13.04
CA ASP A 68 8.84 19.13 13.52
C ASP A 68 8.28 20.01 12.39
N ARG A 69 8.83 19.87 11.19
CA ARG A 69 8.35 20.55 9.99
C ARG A 69 6.99 20.04 9.55
N LEU A 70 6.79 18.72 9.48
CA LEU A 70 5.50 18.12 9.15
C LEU A 70 4.41 18.49 10.15
N GLN A 71 4.74 18.58 11.43
CA GLN A 71 3.82 19.03 12.47
C GLN A 71 3.28 20.44 12.21
N LYS A 72 4.13 21.38 11.76
CA LYS A 72 3.71 22.75 11.39
C LYS A 72 2.71 22.76 10.24
N PHE A 73 2.86 21.83 9.29
CA PHE A 73 1.92 21.65 8.17
C PHE A 73 0.71 20.79 8.53
N GLY A 74 0.64 20.28 9.76
CA GLY A 74 -0.46 19.45 10.22
C GLY A 74 -0.57 18.11 9.50
N THR A 75 0.54 17.55 9.03
CA THR A 75 0.63 16.22 8.42
C THR A 75 1.54 15.30 9.21
N GLN A 76 1.73 14.05 8.75
CA GLN A 76 2.44 13.01 9.49
C GLN A 76 3.61 12.44 8.68
N GLY A 77 4.55 11.82 9.38
CA GLY A 77 5.69 11.17 8.78
C GLY A 77 5.96 9.78 9.33
N TRP A 78 6.83 9.06 8.64
CA TRP A 78 7.45 7.84 9.14
C TRP A 78 8.97 7.96 9.13
N ILE A 79 9.63 7.20 10.00
CA ILE A 79 11.09 7.13 10.09
C ILE A 79 11.55 5.69 9.87
N PRO A 80 12.53 5.47 8.96
CA PRO A 80 13.19 4.17 8.83
C PRO A 80 14.08 3.88 10.06
N LEU A 81 14.00 2.65 10.53
CA LEU A 81 14.77 2.17 11.66
C LEU A 81 15.69 0.99 11.26
N PRO A 82 16.95 0.95 11.75
CA PRO A 82 17.90 -0.11 11.43
C PRO A 82 17.63 -1.40 12.24
N LEU A 83 16.40 -1.93 12.15
CA LEU A 83 15.95 -3.05 13.00
C LEU A 83 16.74 -4.35 12.74
N ALA A 84 17.28 -4.56 11.53
CA ALA A 84 18.07 -5.72 11.17
C ALA A 84 19.42 -5.79 11.94
N GLU A 85 19.89 -4.66 12.47
CA GLU A 85 21.09 -4.60 13.30
C GLU A 85 20.83 -5.03 14.74
N GLY A 86 19.55 -5.07 15.15
CA GLY A 86 19.13 -5.34 16.53
C GLY A 86 19.12 -4.07 17.40
N VAL A 87 19.14 -4.23 18.72
CA VAL A 87 19.10 -3.13 19.71
C VAL A 87 20.48 -2.50 19.85
N THR A 88 20.88 -1.69 18.88
CA THR A 88 22.17 -0.97 18.86
C THR A 88 22.04 0.40 19.51
N GLU A 89 23.18 1.03 19.85
CA GLU A 89 23.19 2.43 20.33
C GLU A 89 22.65 3.38 19.27
N ASN A 90 22.86 3.10 17.97
CA ASN A 90 22.29 3.86 16.88
C ASN A 90 20.75 3.81 16.89
N LEU A 91 20.16 2.60 16.99
CA LEU A 91 18.71 2.45 17.12
C LEU A 91 18.17 3.22 18.34
N LYS A 92 18.83 3.08 19.50
CA LYS A 92 18.43 3.76 20.73
C LYS A 92 18.44 5.29 20.57
N LYS A 93 19.48 5.82 19.93
CA LYS A 93 19.60 7.25 19.64
C LYS A 93 18.49 7.76 18.73
N ILE A 94 18.22 7.07 17.62
CA ILE A 94 17.15 7.44 16.68
C ILE A 94 15.79 7.42 17.40
N VAL A 95 15.45 6.28 18.02
CA VAL A 95 14.17 6.13 18.71
C VAL A 95 14.01 7.16 19.83
N GLY A 96 15.05 7.37 20.65
CA GLY A 96 15.04 8.35 21.74
C GLY A 96 14.84 9.79 21.27
N SER A 97 15.23 10.12 20.03
CA SER A 97 15.03 11.47 19.48
C SER A 97 13.61 11.72 18.95
N VAL A 98 12.85 10.66 18.60
CA VAL A 98 11.57 10.79 17.92
C VAL A 98 10.39 10.14 18.65
N ALA A 99 10.65 9.34 19.69
CA ALA A 99 9.60 8.68 20.47
C ALA A 99 8.62 9.73 21.05
N GLY A 100 7.35 9.46 20.92
CA GLY A 100 6.30 10.39 21.39
C GLY A 100 6.07 11.61 20.51
N HIS A 101 6.78 11.76 19.38
CA HIS A 101 6.61 12.92 18.51
C HIS A 101 5.22 12.90 17.84
N PRO A 102 4.42 14.01 17.93
CA PRO A 102 3.02 14.01 17.49
C PRO A 102 2.84 13.84 15.96
N ALA A 103 3.84 14.16 15.17
CA ALA A 103 3.81 13.94 13.71
C ALA A 103 4.37 12.57 13.30
N LEU A 104 4.97 11.79 14.20
CA LEU A 104 5.43 10.44 13.89
C LEU A 104 4.25 9.47 13.95
N ALA A 105 3.88 8.88 12.83
CA ALA A 105 2.76 7.94 12.73
C ALA A 105 3.20 6.48 12.65
N VAL A 106 4.34 6.21 12.02
CA VAL A 106 4.81 4.86 11.70
C VAL A 106 6.34 4.82 11.74
N CYS A 107 6.89 3.68 12.15
CA CYS A 107 8.29 3.35 11.94
C CYS A 107 8.40 2.33 10.81
N GLU A 108 9.31 2.56 9.87
CA GLU A 108 9.62 1.62 8.79
C GLU A 108 10.77 0.71 9.23
N GLY A 109 10.61 -0.58 9.06
CA GLY A 109 11.67 -1.56 9.23
C GLY A 109 12.59 -1.63 8.01
N PRO A 110 13.52 -2.60 7.97
CA PRO A 110 14.45 -2.73 6.85
C PRO A 110 13.69 -3.10 5.57
N ASP A 111 13.90 -2.27 4.54
CA ASP A 111 13.28 -2.43 3.24
C ASP A 111 13.78 -3.70 2.53
N GLU A 112 12.86 -4.49 1.97
CA GLU A 112 13.12 -5.72 1.22
C GLU A 112 14.09 -6.70 1.92
N ILE A 113 13.99 -6.86 3.23
CA ILE A 113 14.99 -7.63 4.00
C ILE A 113 15.02 -9.10 3.58
N VAL A 114 13.88 -9.73 3.35
CA VAL A 114 13.84 -11.14 2.89
C VAL A 114 14.39 -11.26 1.47
N TRP A 115 14.05 -10.32 0.60
CA TRP A 115 14.60 -10.25 -0.75
C TRP A 115 16.13 -10.14 -0.74
N SER A 116 16.67 -9.34 0.18
CA SER A 116 18.10 -9.06 0.30
C SER A 116 18.95 -10.27 0.65
N PHE A 117 18.45 -11.24 1.41
CA PHE A 117 19.19 -12.47 1.71
C PHE A 117 18.69 -13.71 0.95
N THR A 118 17.66 -13.60 0.12
CA THR A 118 17.17 -14.67 -0.76
C THR A 118 17.58 -14.41 -2.22
N ALA A 119 16.69 -13.90 -3.05
CA ALA A 119 16.94 -13.70 -4.48
C ALA A 119 18.03 -12.66 -4.75
N ASN A 120 18.10 -11.58 -3.99
CA ASN A 120 19.16 -10.56 -4.09
C ASN A 120 20.28 -10.77 -3.06
N SER A 121 20.57 -12.03 -2.73
CA SER A 121 21.50 -12.42 -1.68
C SER A 121 22.95 -11.96 -1.91
N GLY A 122 23.73 -11.90 -0.83
CA GLY A 122 25.16 -11.66 -0.89
C GLY A 122 25.90 -12.62 -1.82
N LEU A 123 25.40 -13.83 -2.03
CA LEU A 123 25.97 -14.81 -2.97
C LEU A 123 25.92 -14.31 -4.42
N TYR A 124 24.94 -13.52 -4.77
CA TYR A 124 24.81 -12.92 -6.10
C TYR A 124 25.42 -11.51 -6.14
N ARG A 125 25.04 -10.64 -5.20
CA ARG A 125 25.36 -9.21 -5.22
C ARG A 125 26.80 -8.92 -4.81
N ASP A 126 27.21 -9.44 -3.66
CA ASP A 126 28.43 -9.03 -2.99
C ASP A 126 29.59 -10.02 -3.24
N LEU A 127 29.33 -11.32 -3.04
CA LEU A 127 30.33 -12.37 -3.18
C LEU A 127 30.47 -12.87 -4.61
N LYS A 128 29.48 -12.61 -5.48
CA LYS A 128 29.44 -13.02 -6.89
C LYS A 128 29.67 -14.51 -7.14
N ILE A 129 29.33 -15.35 -6.17
CA ILE A 129 29.38 -16.82 -6.29
C ILE A 129 28.39 -17.28 -7.36
N HIS A 130 27.27 -16.60 -7.48
CA HIS A 130 26.29 -16.81 -8.54
C HIS A 130 26.22 -15.59 -9.48
N LYS A 131 25.98 -15.85 -10.77
CA LYS A 131 25.89 -14.80 -11.80
C LYS A 131 24.55 -14.02 -11.81
N SER A 132 23.53 -14.55 -11.14
CA SER A 132 22.20 -13.98 -11.16
C SER A 132 21.35 -14.48 -9.98
N GLN A 133 20.19 -13.86 -9.79
CA GLN A 133 19.15 -14.31 -8.86
C GLN A 133 18.64 -15.75 -9.12
N GLY A 134 19.02 -16.33 -10.27
CA GLY A 134 18.60 -17.67 -10.68
C GLY A 134 18.96 -18.78 -9.70
N ALA A 135 20.00 -18.61 -8.87
CA ALA A 135 20.35 -19.57 -7.84
C ALA A 135 19.21 -19.80 -6.85
N TRP A 136 18.56 -18.72 -6.37
CA TRP A 136 17.41 -18.79 -5.48
C TRP A 136 16.21 -19.45 -6.18
N TRP A 137 15.88 -19.01 -7.39
CA TRP A 137 14.72 -19.54 -8.11
C TRP A 137 14.86 -20.98 -8.55
N LYS A 138 16.10 -21.47 -8.66
CA LYS A 138 16.42 -22.88 -8.95
C LYS A 138 16.64 -23.70 -7.69
N VAL A 139 16.43 -23.10 -6.52
CA VAL A 139 16.58 -23.75 -5.22
C VAL A 139 17.98 -24.37 -5.07
N SER A 140 19.05 -23.61 -5.44
CA SER A 140 20.39 -24.14 -5.28
C SER A 140 20.70 -24.39 -3.78
N PRO A 141 21.39 -25.49 -3.41
CA PRO A 141 21.69 -25.81 -2.03
C PRO A 141 22.42 -24.69 -1.28
N GLU A 142 23.32 -23.97 -1.97
CA GLU A 142 24.09 -22.87 -1.39
C GLU A 142 23.20 -21.68 -1.10
N ALA A 143 22.26 -21.33 -2.01
CA ALA A 143 21.34 -20.21 -1.82
C ALA A 143 20.34 -20.49 -0.67
N VAL A 144 19.82 -21.71 -0.60
CA VAL A 144 18.93 -22.14 0.48
C VAL A 144 19.64 -22.13 1.82
N LYS A 145 20.86 -22.68 1.89
CA LYS A 145 21.70 -22.70 3.09
C LYS A 145 21.98 -21.27 3.56
N TYR A 146 22.44 -20.41 2.66
CA TYR A 146 22.74 -19.00 2.97
C TYR A 146 21.50 -18.27 3.50
N ALA A 147 20.36 -18.39 2.83
CA ALA A 147 19.13 -17.76 3.26
C ALA A 147 18.70 -18.19 4.67
N LYS A 148 18.81 -19.49 4.96
CA LYS A 148 18.53 -20.03 6.29
C LYS A 148 19.45 -19.43 7.34
N GLU A 149 20.76 -19.45 7.11
CA GLU A 149 21.76 -18.89 8.04
C GLU A 149 21.51 -17.37 8.29
N GLN A 150 21.20 -16.61 7.22
CA GLN A 150 20.90 -15.18 7.37
C GLN A 150 19.61 -14.94 8.15
N SER A 151 18.55 -15.74 7.92
CA SER A 151 17.31 -15.60 8.66
C SER A 151 17.48 -15.89 10.15
N GLU A 152 18.26 -16.91 10.51
CA GLU A 152 18.58 -17.27 11.90
C GLU A 152 19.33 -16.15 12.65
N ILE A 153 20.09 -15.31 11.91
CA ILE A 153 20.80 -14.15 12.47
C ILE A 153 19.90 -12.91 12.53
N ILE A 154 19.18 -12.61 11.45
CA ILE A 154 18.50 -11.33 11.24
C ILE A 154 17.13 -11.29 11.94
N MET A 155 16.32 -12.34 11.82
CA MET A 155 14.95 -12.33 12.34
C MET A 155 14.85 -12.14 13.85
N PRO A 156 15.68 -12.78 14.69
CA PRO A 156 15.69 -12.52 16.13
C PRO A 156 16.10 -11.08 16.48
N LYS A 157 16.97 -10.46 15.66
CA LYS A 157 17.39 -9.07 15.87
C LYS A 157 16.23 -8.10 15.58
N ILE A 158 15.52 -8.29 14.46
CA ILE A 158 14.34 -7.51 14.09
C ILE A 158 13.30 -7.57 15.21
N ASN A 159 12.92 -8.78 15.64
CA ASN A 159 11.92 -8.98 16.67
C ASN A 159 12.30 -8.32 18.02
N LYS A 160 13.56 -8.44 18.43
CA LYS A 160 14.06 -7.76 19.63
C LYS A 160 14.07 -6.23 19.48
N ALA A 161 14.44 -5.72 18.31
CA ALA A 161 14.48 -4.29 18.03
C ALA A 161 13.06 -3.68 18.06
N ILE A 162 12.07 -4.36 17.45
CA ILE A 162 10.66 -3.95 17.51
C ILE A 162 10.15 -3.95 18.95
N ALA A 163 10.44 -5.01 19.73
CA ALA A 163 10.06 -5.07 21.15
C ALA A 163 10.67 -3.90 21.94
N TYR A 164 11.93 -3.52 21.65
CA TYR A 164 12.56 -2.36 22.26
C TYR A 164 11.83 -1.06 21.87
N VAL A 165 11.56 -0.83 20.57
CA VAL A 165 10.82 0.36 20.10
C VAL A 165 9.49 0.50 20.86
N ARG A 166 8.72 -0.58 20.94
CA ARG A 166 7.44 -0.60 21.67
C ARG A 166 7.58 -0.34 23.17
N SER A 167 8.69 -0.74 23.78
CA SER A 167 8.92 -0.53 25.22
C SER A 167 9.21 0.91 25.60
N VAL A 168 9.69 1.72 24.65
CA VAL A 168 10.11 3.11 24.90
C VAL A 168 9.18 4.14 24.24
N ASP A 169 8.33 3.72 23.32
CA ASP A 169 7.38 4.61 22.66
C ASP A 169 6.05 4.72 23.42
N PRO A 170 5.66 5.92 23.85
CA PRO A 170 4.43 6.14 24.61
C PRO A 170 3.16 6.09 23.74
N ASN A 171 3.30 6.19 22.41
CA ASN A 171 2.18 6.32 21.47
C ASN A 171 1.78 5.00 20.82
N ASN A 172 2.45 3.89 21.16
CA ASN A 172 2.26 2.58 20.53
C ASN A 172 2.33 2.66 19.00
N LEU A 173 3.45 3.19 18.50
CA LEU A 173 3.71 3.40 17.09
C LEU A 173 3.54 2.11 16.29
N GLN A 174 2.90 2.24 15.16
CA GLN A 174 2.81 1.16 14.18
C GLN A 174 4.18 0.91 13.55
N VAL A 175 4.53 -0.36 13.36
CA VAL A 175 5.74 -0.76 12.64
C VAL A 175 5.33 -1.36 11.30
N TRP A 176 5.90 -0.84 10.23
CA TRP A 176 5.69 -1.29 8.86
C TRP A 176 6.99 -1.86 8.27
N ILE A 177 6.88 -2.97 7.54
CA ILE A 177 7.98 -3.49 6.72
C ILE A 177 7.47 -3.69 5.29
N ASN A 178 8.15 -3.02 4.34
CA ASN A 178 7.97 -3.23 2.91
C ASN A 178 8.87 -4.36 2.42
N GLU A 179 8.35 -5.19 1.52
CA GLU A 179 9.08 -6.30 0.89
C GLU A 179 8.94 -6.27 -0.62
N ALA A 180 9.90 -6.88 -1.31
CA ALA A 180 9.77 -7.09 -2.74
C ALA A 180 8.56 -8.00 -3.03
N GLN A 181 7.85 -7.73 -4.12
CA GLN A 181 6.64 -8.48 -4.51
C GLN A 181 6.78 -10.01 -4.55
N ARG A 182 8.00 -10.54 -4.61
CA ARG A 182 8.33 -11.96 -4.70
C ARG A 182 9.09 -12.49 -3.51
N SER A 183 9.18 -11.73 -2.41
CA SER A 183 9.79 -12.18 -1.17
C SER A 183 9.15 -13.47 -0.68
N ASP A 184 9.95 -14.34 -0.09
CA ASP A 184 9.50 -15.65 0.41
C ASP A 184 8.70 -15.49 1.70
N MET A 185 7.43 -15.92 1.68
CA MET A 185 6.53 -15.74 2.81
C MET A 185 6.93 -16.59 4.03
N GLY A 186 7.65 -17.71 3.84
CA GLY A 186 8.14 -18.51 4.95
C GLY A 186 9.16 -17.76 5.81
N TYR A 187 9.92 -16.85 5.21
CA TYR A 187 10.81 -15.95 5.95
C TYR A 187 10.10 -14.68 6.43
N VAL A 188 9.19 -14.12 5.65
CA VAL A 188 8.36 -12.96 6.07
C VAL A 188 7.58 -13.27 7.35
N ASN A 189 6.99 -14.46 7.44
CA ASN A 189 6.23 -14.89 8.61
C ASN A 189 7.07 -14.96 9.90
N GLN A 190 8.40 -15.01 9.83
CA GLN A 190 9.25 -15.02 11.03
C GLN A 190 9.27 -13.68 11.80
N TYR A 191 8.87 -12.58 11.18
CA TYR A 191 8.72 -11.29 11.85
C TYR A 191 7.30 -10.74 11.81
N LEU A 192 6.39 -11.40 11.09
CA LEU A 192 5.04 -10.88 10.83
C LEU A 192 4.26 -10.56 12.11
N ASP A 193 4.36 -11.41 13.13
CA ASP A 193 3.71 -11.17 14.43
C ASP A 193 4.21 -9.91 15.14
N ALA A 194 5.46 -9.55 14.91
CA ALA A 194 6.08 -8.40 15.57
C ALA A 194 5.69 -7.05 14.95
N ILE A 195 5.28 -7.01 13.69
CA ILE A 195 4.92 -5.79 12.97
C ILE A 195 3.41 -5.53 13.02
N ASP A 196 2.98 -4.34 12.64
CA ASP A 196 1.57 -3.93 12.56
C ASP A 196 1.08 -3.90 11.13
N ILE A 197 1.93 -3.54 10.19
CA ILE A 197 1.60 -3.36 8.78
C ILE A 197 2.67 -4.08 7.95
N THR A 198 2.22 -4.89 7.00
CA THR A 198 3.11 -5.47 5.98
C THR A 198 2.82 -4.85 4.63
N GLY A 199 3.68 -5.09 3.64
CA GLY A 199 3.44 -4.55 2.31
C GLY A 199 4.44 -5.01 1.28
N SER A 200 4.23 -4.51 0.08
CA SER A 200 5.10 -4.82 -1.04
C SER A 200 5.11 -3.69 -2.06
N ASP A 201 6.18 -3.62 -2.81
CA ASP A 201 6.32 -2.71 -3.93
C ASP A 201 5.96 -3.37 -5.27
N VAL A 202 5.42 -2.57 -6.20
CA VAL A 202 5.09 -3.02 -7.56
C VAL A 202 5.31 -1.89 -8.56
N TYR A 203 6.24 -2.08 -9.50
CA TYR A 203 6.63 -1.08 -10.50
C TYR A 203 6.49 -1.65 -11.92
N PRO A 204 5.26 -1.70 -12.48
CA PRO A 204 5.00 -2.44 -13.71
C PRO A 204 5.38 -1.72 -15.00
N ILE A 205 5.34 -0.37 -15.01
CA ILE A 205 5.47 0.39 -16.25
C ILE A 205 6.91 0.34 -16.76
N ASN A 206 7.07 -0.19 -17.96
CA ASN A 206 8.35 -0.36 -18.66
C ASN A 206 9.41 -1.18 -17.88
N SER A 207 8.97 -2.14 -17.04
CA SER A 207 9.85 -3.00 -16.24
C SER A 207 10.55 -4.12 -17.03
N ILE A 208 10.43 -4.15 -18.36
CA ILE A 208 10.81 -5.25 -19.26
C ILE A 208 12.26 -5.71 -19.07
N ARG A 209 13.19 -4.78 -18.94
CA ARG A 209 14.63 -5.11 -18.80
C ARG A 209 15.02 -5.51 -17.38
N VAL A 210 14.34 -4.99 -16.39
CA VAL A 210 14.67 -5.23 -14.98
C VAL A 210 14.32 -6.68 -14.59
N ASN A 211 13.21 -7.19 -15.12
CA ASN A 211 12.67 -8.51 -14.74
C ASN A 211 12.92 -9.59 -15.81
N GLY A 212 13.67 -9.30 -16.88
CA GLY A 212 13.89 -10.23 -17.99
C GLY A 212 12.61 -10.61 -18.75
N SER A 213 11.52 -9.89 -18.53
CA SER A 213 10.22 -10.14 -19.16
C SER A 213 10.08 -9.32 -20.44
N THR A 214 9.76 -9.97 -21.53
CA THR A 214 9.45 -9.32 -22.82
C THR A 214 8.03 -8.76 -22.89
N LYS A 215 7.23 -8.89 -21.81
CA LYS A 215 5.80 -8.57 -21.79
C LYS A 215 5.46 -7.59 -20.66
N GLY A 216 5.88 -6.32 -20.80
CA GLY A 216 5.64 -5.27 -19.80
C GLY A 216 4.16 -5.12 -19.38
N ARG A 217 3.20 -5.38 -20.28
CA ARG A 217 1.77 -5.38 -19.96
C ARG A 217 1.35 -6.44 -18.94
N LEU A 218 2.02 -7.60 -18.91
CA LEU A 218 1.73 -8.63 -17.91
C LEU A 218 2.00 -8.18 -16.47
N SER A 219 2.81 -7.14 -16.30
CA SER A 219 3.10 -6.58 -14.98
C SER A 219 1.90 -5.83 -14.40
N MET A 220 1.12 -5.12 -15.24
CA MET A 220 -0.11 -4.42 -14.80
C MET A 220 -1.15 -5.39 -14.28
N GLN A 221 -1.44 -6.48 -15.00
CA GLN A 221 -2.36 -7.53 -14.56
C GLN A 221 -1.95 -8.22 -13.26
N ASN A 222 -0.67 -8.17 -12.91
CA ASN A 222 -0.17 -8.82 -11.71
C ASN A 222 -0.34 -7.97 -10.43
N ILE A 223 -0.70 -6.69 -10.53
CA ILE A 223 -0.81 -5.81 -9.36
C ILE A 223 -1.84 -6.38 -8.37
N GLY A 224 -3.07 -6.61 -8.82
CA GLY A 224 -4.10 -7.22 -8.00
C GLY A 224 -3.72 -8.61 -7.48
N LYS A 225 -3.13 -9.45 -8.33
CA LYS A 225 -2.65 -10.79 -7.91
C LYS A 225 -1.61 -10.70 -6.80
N LYS A 226 -0.69 -9.74 -6.86
CA LYS A 226 0.32 -9.53 -5.82
C LYS A 226 -0.31 -9.00 -4.54
N THR A 227 -1.21 -8.03 -4.65
CA THR A 227 -1.94 -7.53 -3.49
C THR A 227 -2.75 -8.64 -2.82
N LYS A 228 -3.50 -9.45 -3.59
CA LYS A 228 -4.21 -10.63 -3.07
C LYS A 228 -3.27 -11.61 -2.36
N ARG A 229 -2.08 -11.86 -2.92
CA ARG A 229 -1.08 -12.71 -2.26
C ARG A 229 -0.71 -12.15 -0.90
N TRP A 230 -0.39 -10.86 -0.81
CA TRP A 230 0.00 -10.23 0.44
C TRP A 230 -1.15 -10.21 1.46
N THR A 231 -2.35 -9.83 1.05
CA THR A 231 -3.53 -9.83 1.94
C THR A 231 -3.91 -11.22 2.43
N ALA A 232 -3.75 -12.26 1.59
CA ALA A 232 -4.05 -13.64 1.96
C ALA A 232 -3.01 -14.26 2.91
N THR A 233 -1.75 -13.82 2.85
CA THR A 233 -0.64 -14.39 3.63
C THR A 233 -0.20 -13.52 4.80
N SER A 234 -0.82 -12.36 4.98
CA SER A 234 -0.51 -11.41 6.06
C SER A 234 -1.11 -11.77 7.42
N GLU A 235 -1.78 -12.92 7.54
CA GLU A 235 -2.44 -13.37 8.78
C GLU A 235 -3.36 -12.30 9.40
N GLY A 236 -4.05 -11.55 8.54
CA GLY A 236 -4.96 -10.46 8.93
C GLY A 236 -4.29 -9.11 9.16
N LYS A 237 -2.97 -9.02 9.06
CA LYS A 237 -2.27 -7.72 9.10
C LYS A 237 -2.69 -6.83 7.95
N PRO A 238 -2.82 -5.52 8.18
CA PRO A 238 -3.01 -4.54 7.13
C PRO A 238 -1.88 -4.58 6.10
N VAL A 239 -2.23 -4.34 4.84
CA VAL A 239 -1.27 -4.31 3.73
C VAL A 239 -1.21 -2.90 3.16
N TRP A 240 0.00 -2.33 3.07
CA TRP A 240 0.29 -1.14 2.30
C TRP A 240 1.05 -1.50 1.03
N MET A 241 0.73 -0.86 -0.08
CA MET A 241 1.37 -1.14 -1.37
C MET A 241 2.16 0.08 -1.84
N VAL A 242 3.40 -0.16 -2.25
CA VAL A 242 4.27 0.88 -2.82
C VAL A 242 4.14 0.86 -4.33
N LEU A 243 3.69 1.97 -4.91
CA LEU A 243 3.34 2.11 -6.32
C LEU A 243 4.37 2.95 -7.07
N GLN A 244 4.39 2.79 -8.38
CA GLN A 244 5.32 3.46 -9.27
C GLN A 244 4.92 4.92 -9.51
N ALA A 245 5.85 5.85 -9.27
CA ALA A 245 5.73 7.27 -9.57
C ALA A 245 6.96 7.80 -10.34
N PHE A 246 7.56 6.96 -11.21
CA PHE A 246 8.82 7.27 -11.86
C PHE A 246 8.94 6.52 -13.19
N SER A 247 9.87 6.98 -14.04
CA SER A 247 10.40 6.19 -15.15
C SER A 247 11.62 5.38 -14.69
N TRP A 248 11.73 4.11 -15.10
CA TRP A 248 12.93 3.30 -14.81
C TRP A 248 14.22 3.96 -15.28
N HIS A 249 14.17 4.79 -16.34
CA HIS A 249 15.31 5.58 -16.80
C HIS A 249 15.89 6.48 -15.70
N GLU A 250 15.03 7.05 -14.85
CA GLU A 250 15.44 7.96 -13.78
C GLU A 250 16.25 7.27 -12.68
N LEU A 251 16.15 5.93 -12.55
CA LEU A 251 16.99 5.16 -11.64
C LEU A 251 18.47 5.16 -12.05
N GLY A 252 18.80 5.73 -13.21
CA GLY A 252 20.17 5.97 -13.63
C GLY A 252 21.00 6.81 -12.66
N VAL A 253 20.35 7.57 -11.74
CA VAL A 253 21.02 8.26 -10.64
C VAL A 253 21.54 7.29 -9.58
N LEU A 254 20.97 6.09 -9.48
CA LEU A 254 21.38 5.02 -8.56
C LEU A 254 22.30 4.01 -9.25
N ASP A 255 21.97 3.64 -10.50
CA ASP A 255 22.76 2.73 -11.32
C ASP A 255 22.67 3.17 -12.79
N LYS A 256 23.84 3.52 -13.38
CA LYS A 256 23.96 3.98 -14.77
C LYS A 256 23.37 3.02 -15.81
N GLY A 257 23.23 1.75 -15.50
CA GLY A 257 22.58 0.77 -16.38
C GLY A 257 21.15 1.14 -16.74
N TYR A 258 20.43 1.82 -15.86
CA TYR A 258 19.06 2.27 -16.12
C TYR A 258 18.96 3.41 -17.13
N ASN A 259 20.01 4.22 -17.36
CA ASN A 259 20.02 5.28 -18.36
C ASN A 259 19.88 4.76 -19.80
N THR A 260 20.03 3.46 -20.01
CA THR A 260 19.83 2.82 -21.32
C THR A 260 18.35 2.49 -21.59
N LEU A 261 17.48 2.60 -20.59
CA LEU A 261 16.05 2.32 -20.72
C LEU A 261 15.33 3.52 -21.37
N PRO A 262 14.23 3.27 -22.10
CA PRO A 262 13.37 4.34 -22.58
C PRO A 262 12.77 5.13 -21.41
N ILE A 263 12.60 6.44 -21.59
CA ILE A 263 11.82 7.28 -20.67
C ILE A 263 10.35 6.92 -20.87
N ALA A 264 9.72 6.37 -19.84
CA ALA A 264 8.31 6.04 -19.83
C ALA A 264 7.75 6.17 -18.40
N TYR A 265 6.84 7.08 -18.24
CA TYR A 265 6.12 7.31 -16.98
C TYR A 265 4.77 6.62 -17.00
N PRO A 266 4.22 6.26 -15.83
CA PRO A 266 2.81 5.89 -15.75
C PRO A 266 1.92 7.03 -16.25
N SER A 267 1.00 6.74 -17.15
CA SER A 267 -0.09 7.65 -17.48
C SER A 267 -1.05 7.80 -16.29
N PHE A 268 -1.93 8.80 -16.34
CA PHE A 268 -2.99 8.96 -15.32
C PHE A 268 -3.84 7.69 -15.18
N GLY A 269 -4.27 7.10 -16.32
CA GLY A 269 -5.05 5.87 -16.33
C GLY A 269 -4.33 4.69 -15.69
N GLU A 270 -3.02 4.52 -15.97
CA GLU A 270 -2.20 3.46 -15.37
C GLU A 270 -1.97 3.70 -13.88
N SER A 271 -1.69 4.93 -13.46
CA SER A 271 -1.56 5.29 -12.04
C SER A 271 -2.87 5.06 -11.28
N ARG A 272 -4.00 5.44 -11.88
CA ARG A 272 -5.34 5.23 -11.34
C ARG A 272 -5.67 3.75 -11.22
N TYR A 273 -5.37 2.97 -12.26
CA TYR A 273 -5.50 1.52 -12.23
C TYR A 273 -4.69 0.92 -11.08
N MET A 274 -3.41 1.24 -10.96
CA MET A 274 -2.55 0.73 -9.88
C MET A 274 -3.16 1.00 -8.50
N ALA A 275 -3.60 2.23 -8.24
CA ALA A 275 -4.14 2.61 -6.93
C ALA A 275 -5.47 1.90 -6.61
N TYR A 276 -6.42 1.88 -7.55
CA TYR A 276 -7.70 1.26 -7.29
C TYR A 276 -7.64 -0.27 -7.29
N ASP A 277 -6.74 -0.87 -8.05
CA ASP A 277 -6.55 -2.31 -8.06
C ASP A 277 -6.03 -2.81 -6.70
N VAL A 278 -5.04 -2.14 -6.11
CA VAL A 278 -4.58 -2.52 -4.78
C VAL A 278 -5.65 -2.27 -3.70
N ILE A 279 -6.41 -1.18 -3.79
CA ILE A 279 -7.52 -0.86 -2.86
C ILE A 279 -8.65 -1.91 -2.96
N ALA A 280 -9.05 -2.28 -4.19
CA ALA A 280 -10.07 -3.30 -4.42
C ALA A 280 -9.64 -4.69 -3.93
N ASN A 281 -8.34 -4.96 -3.93
CA ASN A 281 -7.73 -6.19 -3.42
C ASN A 281 -7.30 -6.13 -1.95
N GLY A 282 -7.74 -5.10 -1.20
CA GLY A 282 -7.66 -5.06 0.26
C GLY A 282 -6.51 -4.24 0.85
N ALA A 283 -5.75 -3.50 0.06
CA ALA A 283 -4.76 -2.58 0.61
C ALA A 283 -5.42 -1.48 1.46
N ARG A 284 -4.76 -1.12 2.56
CA ARG A 284 -5.18 -0.06 3.49
C ARG A 284 -4.32 1.20 3.44
N GLY A 285 -3.41 1.27 2.48
CA GLY A 285 -2.58 2.43 2.19
C GLY A 285 -1.86 2.27 0.87
N VAL A 286 -1.52 3.39 0.25
CA VAL A 286 -0.71 3.47 -0.97
C VAL A 286 0.45 4.43 -0.73
N MET A 287 1.66 3.99 -1.10
CA MET A 287 2.88 4.77 -1.02
C MET A 287 3.43 4.97 -2.42
N TYR A 288 4.15 6.04 -2.65
CA TYR A 288 4.80 6.33 -3.93
C TYR A 288 6.30 6.47 -3.75
N TRP A 289 7.03 5.64 -4.48
CA TRP A 289 8.49 5.65 -4.44
C TRP A 289 9.11 6.51 -5.54
N HIS A 290 10.34 6.96 -5.33
CA HIS A 290 11.22 7.66 -6.27
C HIS A 290 10.77 9.05 -6.75
N MET A 291 9.77 9.67 -6.11
CA MET A 291 9.28 11.00 -6.48
C MET A 291 10.37 12.11 -6.37
N LYS A 292 11.42 11.89 -5.57
CA LYS A 292 12.55 12.82 -5.46
C LYS A 292 13.22 13.13 -6.80
N TYR A 293 13.25 12.15 -7.69
CA TYR A 293 13.93 12.24 -8.98
C TYR A 293 12.96 12.33 -10.16
N LEU A 294 11.68 12.50 -9.90
CA LEU A 294 10.65 12.63 -10.92
C LEU A 294 10.84 13.94 -11.70
N THR A 295 11.29 13.83 -12.95
CA THR A 295 11.56 14.99 -13.81
C THR A 295 10.36 15.42 -14.65
N SER A 296 9.39 14.54 -14.88
CA SER A 296 8.16 14.86 -15.64
C SER A 296 7.16 15.63 -14.80
N ASN A 297 6.92 16.89 -15.17
CA ASN A 297 5.86 17.70 -14.57
C ASN A 297 4.47 17.11 -14.85
N GLU A 298 4.24 16.59 -16.06
CA GLU A 298 2.97 15.99 -16.46
C GLU A 298 2.65 14.76 -15.57
N CYS A 299 3.64 13.86 -15.36
CA CYS A 299 3.47 12.71 -14.48
C CYS A 299 3.18 13.16 -13.05
N ARG A 300 3.87 14.18 -12.53
CA ARG A 300 3.65 14.73 -11.19
C ARG A 300 2.24 15.30 -11.04
N GLU A 301 1.81 16.13 -11.98
CA GLU A 301 0.47 16.73 -11.95
C GLU A 301 -0.65 15.68 -12.08
N SER A 302 -0.44 14.67 -12.92
CA SER A 302 -1.38 13.55 -13.05
C SER A 302 -1.48 12.75 -11.76
N LEU A 303 -0.35 12.49 -11.09
CA LEU A 303 -0.34 11.83 -9.79
C LEU A 303 -1.04 12.68 -8.72
N TYR A 304 -0.85 14.00 -8.72
CA TYR A 304 -1.56 14.90 -7.80
C TYR A 304 -3.07 14.91 -8.06
N ALA A 305 -3.50 14.80 -9.31
CA ALA A 305 -4.91 14.64 -9.63
C ALA A 305 -5.47 13.33 -9.02
N LEU A 306 -4.73 12.23 -9.12
CA LEU A 306 -5.12 10.95 -8.53
C LEU A 306 -5.17 10.99 -7.00
N THR A 307 -4.14 11.56 -6.36
CA THR A 307 -4.12 11.64 -4.88
C THR A 307 -5.22 12.55 -4.35
N ASN A 308 -5.60 13.62 -5.07
CA ASN A 308 -6.80 14.40 -4.78
C ASN A 308 -8.10 13.58 -4.89
N GLU A 309 -8.21 12.71 -5.92
CA GLU A 309 -9.34 11.79 -6.05
C GLU A 309 -9.43 10.86 -4.85
N LEU A 310 -8.33 10.22 -4.45
CA LEU A 310 -8.29 9.35 -3.28
C LEU A 310 -8.58 10.11 -1.97
N ASN A 311 -8.08 11.33 -1.85
CA ASN A 311 -8.33 12.17 -0.67
C ASN A 311 -9.81 12.56 -0.53
N ALA A 312 -10.51 12.83 -1.63
CA ALA A 312 -11.95 13.07 -1.61
C ALA A 312 -12.74 11.84 -1.13
N LEU A 313 -12.20 10.66 -1.33
CA LEU A 313 -12.79 9.38 -0.94
C LEU A 313 -12.35 8.88 0.45
N GLN A 314 -11.51 9.62 1.19
CA GLN A 314 -11.04 9.26 2.54
C GLN A 314 -12.14 8.72 3.47
N PRO A 315 -13.35 9.32 3.52
CA PRO A 315 -14.41 8.80 4.39
C PRO A 315 -14.82 7.36 4.08
N PHE A 316 -14.77 6.95 2.81
CA PHE A 316 -15.05 5.57 2.41
C PHE A 316 -13.82 4.67 2.60
N LEU A 317 -12.63 5.13 2.22
CA LEU A 317 -11.41 4.33 2.26
C LEU A 317 -11.04 3.89 3.68
N THR A 318 -11.52 4.60 4.70
CA THR A 318 -11.31 4.28 6.12
C THR A 318 -12.40 3.40 6.74
N THR A 319 -13.40 2.98 5.97
CA THR A 319 -14.42 2.02 6.41
C THR A 319 -14.09 0.60 5.93
N ASP A 320 -14.63 -0.39 6.62
CA ASP A 320 -14.50 -1.77 6.19
C ASP A 320 -15.34 -2.04 4.92
N PRO A 321 -14.84 -2.86 4.00
CA PRO A 321 -15.56 -3.21 2.78
C PRO A 321 -16.87 -3.94 3.11
N LYS A 322 -17.90 -3.66 2.32
CA LYS A 322 -19.18 -4.36 2.38
C LYS A 322 -19.17 -5.53 1.40
N PRO A 323 -19.80 -6.65 1.76
CA PRO A 323 -19.85 -7.80 0.88
C PRO A 323 -20.65 -7.48 -0.38
N ILE A 324 -20.06 -7.73 -1.53
CA ILE A 324 -20.67 -7.67 -2.86
C ILE A 324 -20.24 -8.89 -3.68
N THR A 325 -21.04 -9.25 -4.67
CA THR A 325 -20.67 -10.24 -5.66
C THR A 325 -20.53 -9.57 -7.02
N VAL A 326 -19.50 -9.93 -7.75
CA VAL A 326 -19.27 -9.45 -9.12
C VAL A 326 -19.31 -10.64 -10.07
N VAL A 327 -20.16 -10.54 -11.09
CA VAL A 327 -20.24 -11.53 -12.18
C VAL A 327 -19.87 -10.83 -13.48
N THR A 328 -19.00 -11.45 -14.26
CA THR A 328 -18.48 -10.89 -15.50
C THR A 328 -18.93 -11.72 -16.69
N TYR A 329 -19.28 -11.05 -17.77
CA TYR A 329 -19.74 -11.66 -19.02
C TYR A 329 -18.95 -11.12 -20.19
N GLN A 330 -18.54 -12.03 -21.07
CA GLN A 330 -18.00 -11.71 -22.37
C GLN A 330 -18.90 -12.37 -23.42
N GLU A 331 -19.47 -11.60 -24.33
CA GLU A 331 -20.37 -12.12 -25.37
C GLU A 331 -21.51 -13.00 -24.81
N GLY A 332 -22.05 -12.64 -23.63
CA GLY A 332 -23.11 -13.36 -22.96
C GLY A 332 -22.70 -14.66 -22.26
N LYS A 333 -21.40 -14.93 -22.16
CA LYS A 333 -20.80 -16.02 -21.39
C LYS A 333 -20.12 -15.49 -20.16
N ASP A 334 -20.03 -16.31 -19.11
CA ASP A 334 -19.22 -15.99 -17.93
C ASP A 334 -17.75 -15.91 -18.35
N ALA A 335 -17.14 -14.73 -18.19
CA ALA A 335 -15.74 -14.48 -18.52
C ALA A 335 -14.79 -14.86 -17.39
N GLY A 336 -15.30 -15.34 -16.26
CA GLY A 336 -14.53 -15.57 -15.04
C GLY A 336 -14.23 -14.28 -14.27
N ALA A 337 -13.77 -14.42 -13.04
CA ALA A 337 -13.47 -13.28 -12.17
C ALA A 337 -12.18 -12.59 -12.61
N GLN A 338 -12.30 -11.54 -13.42
CA GLN A 338 -11.19 -10.65 -13.80
C GLN A 338 -11.51 -9.17 -13.48
N VAL A 339 -12.49 -8.94 -12.60
CA VAL A 339 -12.81 -7.59 -12.11
C VAL A 339 -12.63 -7.58 -10.59
N ALA A 340 -11.66 -6.83 -10.13
CA ALA A 340 -11.53 -6.53 -8.71
C ALA A 340 -12.55 -5.48 -8.31
N ALA A 341 -13.14 -5.61 -7.11
CA ALA A 341 -14.19 -4.71 -6.67
C ALA A 341 -14.17 -4.49 -5.16
N THR A 342 -14.57 -3.29 -4.74
CA THR A 342 -14.85 -2.98 -3.34
C THR A 342 -16.08 -2.09 -3.25
N ALA A 343 -16.96 -2.38 -2.28
CA ALA A 343 -18.04 -1.50 -1.90
C ALA A 343 -17.82 -1.01 -0.47
N ARG A 344 -18.05 0.26 -0.21
CA ARG A 344 -17.84 0.89 1.10
C ARG A 344 -18.98 1.83 1.43
N GLN A 345 -19.28 1.94 2.72
CA GLN A 345 -20.36 2.79 3.22
C GLN A 345 -19.84 3.77 4.26
N TYR A 346 -20.17 5.05 4.08
CA TYR A 346 -19.93 6.10 5.06
C TYR A 346 -21.22 6.85 5.36
N GLY A 347 -21.75 6.69 6.56
CA GLY A 347 -23.08 7.20 6.88
C GLY A 347 -24.16 6.60 5.97
N ARG A 348 -24.85 7.45 5.22
CA ARG A 348 -25.87 7.04 4.21
C ARG A 348 -25.30 6.91 2.82
N ASP A 349 -24.08 7.37 2.60
CA ASP A 349 -23.43 7.36 1.28
C ASP A 349 -22.70 6.03 1.03
N TRP A 350 -22.67 5.65 -0.24
CA TRP A 350 -21.99 4.46 -0.71
C TRP A 350 -21.01 4.79 -1.83
N MET A 351 -19.94 4.02 -1.88
CA MET A 351 -18.97 3.98 -2.97
C MET A 351 -18.80 2.54 -3.43
N VAL A 352 -18.76 2.33 -4.73
CA VAL A 352 -18.40 1.04 -5.37
C VAL A 352 -17.31 1.32 -6.39
N ALA A 353 -16.13 0.73 -6.20
CA ALA A 353 -15.04 0.80 -7.16
C ALA A 353 -14.88 -0.55 -7.85
N LEU A 354 -14.73 -0.52 -9.15
CA LEU A 354 -14.52 -1.67 -10.03
C LEU A 354 -13.24 -1.47 -10.84
N VAL A 355 -12.45 -2.53 -10.98
CA VAL A 355 -11.21 -2.53 -11.76
C VAL A 355 -11.20 -3.73 -12.69
N ASN A 356 -11.19 -3.51 -13.99
CA ASN A 356 -11.02 -4.59 -14.96
C ASN A 356 -9.54 -4.95 -15.05
N GLU A 357 -9.15 -6.10 -14.48
CA GLU A 357 -7.77 -6.59 -14.47
C GLU A 357 -7.32 -7.18 -15.82
N SER A 358 -8.20 -7.26 -16.83
CA SER A 358 -7.84 -7.76 -18.17
C SER A 358 -7.23 -6.66 -19.03
N ASP A 359 -6.18 -7.00 -19.77
CA ASP A 359 -5.51 -6.11 -20.73
C ASP A 359 -6.14 -6.15 -22.13
N THR A 360 -7.03 -7.10 -22.39
CA THR A 360 -7.57 -7.37 -23.74
C THR A 360 -9.08 -7.44 -23.76
N THR A 361 -9.72 -7.78 -22.63
CA THR A 361 -11.13 -8.15 -22.63
C THR A 361 -12.02 -7.01 -22.15
N GLN A 362 -12.93 -6.58 -23.00
CA GLN A 362 -14.07 -5.78 -22.60
C GLN A 362 -15.13 -6.67 -21.94
N MET A 363 -15.66 -6.25 -20.80
CA MET A 363 -16.58 -7.06 -20.01
C MET A 363 -17.90 -6.35 -19.73
N GLY A 364 -19.00 -7.10 -19.78
CA GLY A 364 -20.21 -6.78 -19.05
C GLY A 364 -20.02 -7.18 -17.60
N VAL A 365 -20.38 -6.31 -16.65
CA VAL A 365 -20.17 -6.49 -15.22
C VAL A 365 -21.49 -6.33 -14.49
N VAL A 366 -21.90 -7.34 -13.72
CA VAL A 366 -23.03 -7.28 -12.80
C VAL A 366 -22.49 -7.22 -11.39
N VAL A 367 -22.89 -6.20 -10.64
CA VAL A 367 -22.58 -6.04 -9.21
C VAL A 367 -23.84 -6.31 -8.41
N GLU A 368 -23.78 -7.25 -7.49
CA GLU A 368 -24.88 -7.67 -6.61
C GLU A 368 -24.50 -7.49 -5.14
N GLY A 369 -25.49 -7.52 -4.24
CA GLY A 369 -25.28 -7.36 -2.80
C GLY A 369 -25.56 -5.94 -2.30
N LEU A 370 -26.34 -5.15 -3.05
CA LEU A 370 -26.68 -3.77 -2.72
C LEU A 370 -28.18 -3.55 -2.42
N PRO A 371 -28.83 -4.38 -1.58
CA PRO A 371 -30.29 -4.29 -1.37
C PRO A 371 -30.73 -2.95 -0.79
N HIS A 372 -29.88 -2.30 0.02
CA HIS A 372 -30.18 -1.01 0.64
C HIS A 372 -30.14 0.18 -0.36
N LEU A 373 -29.61 -0.06 -1.57
CA LEU A 373 -29.54 0.94 -2.63
C LEU A 373 -30.61 0.71 -3.71
N ASN A 374 -31.54 -0.20 -3.51
CA ASN A 374 -32.58 -0.49 -4.50
C ASN A 374 -33.38 0.77 -4.86
N GLY A 375 -33.48 1.08 -6.15
CA GLY A 375 -34.09 2.30 -6.68
C GLY A 375 -33.18 3.53 -6.68
N HIS A 376 -32.00 3.47 -6.04
CA HIS A 376 -31.07 4.58 -6.02
C HIS A 376 -30.24 4.66 -7.32
N LYS A 377 -29.95 5.88 -7.72
CA LYS A 377 -28.97 6.19 -8.76
C LYS A 377 -27.58 6.26 -8.11
N LEU A 378 -26.61 5.56 -8.68
CA LEU A 378 -25.19 5.76 -8.42
C LEU A 378 -24.58 6.52 -9.60
N VAL A 379 -23.84 7.58 -9.30
CA VAL A 379 -23.16 8.38 -10.31
C VAL A 379 -21.75 7.85 -10.49
N GLU A 380 -21.30 7.72 -11.73
CA GLU A 380 -19.90 7.44 -12.02
C GLU A 380 -19.07 8.70 -11.76
N LEU A 381 -18.18 8.61 -10.75
CA LEU A 381 -17.23 9.68 -10.47
C LEU A 381 -16.17 9.69 -11.59
N TYR A 382 -15.93 10.87 -12.17
CA TYR A 382 -14.98 11.03 -13.29
C TYR A 382 -15.37 10.21 -14.53
N GLY A 383 -16.66 9.98 -14.73
CA GLY A 383 -17.25 9.28 -15.86
C GLY A 383 -18.67 9.75 -16.15
N GLU A 384 -19.33 9.10 -17.13
CA GLU A 384 -20.68 9.46 -17.59
C GLU A 384 -21.68 8.30 -17.49
N ASP A 385 -21.22 7.11 -17.17
CA ASP A 385 -22.06 5.88 -17.11
C ASP A 385 -22.76 5.72 -15.76
N ASP A 386 -23.63 6.68 -15.40
CA ASP A 386 -24.44 6.57 -14.19
C ASP A 386 -25.34 5.31 -14.24
N VAL A 387 -25.51 4.65 -13.09
CA VAL A 387 -26.31 3.40 -13.01
C VAL A 387 -27.45 3.51 -12.01
N ILE A 388 -28.49 2.72 -12.19
CA ILE A 388 -29.61 2.57 -11.23
C ILE A 388 -29.54 1.17 -10.63
N VAL A 389 -29.53 1.08 -9.31
CA VAL A 389 -29.59 -0.19 -8.60
C VAL A 389 -31.03 -0.72 -8.66
N ARG A 390 -31.22 -1.92 -9.20
CA ARG A 390 -32.51 -2.62 -9.27
C ARG A 390 -32.38 -4.03 -8.68
N ASN A 391 -33.29 -4.39 -7.78
CA ASN A 391 -33.24 -5.66 -7.07
C ASN A 391 -31.87 -5.93 -6.39
N GLY A 392 -31.27 -4.87 -5.82
CA GLY A 392 -29.98 -4.95 -5.14
C GLY A 392 -28.78 -5.13 -6.05
N LYS A 393 -28.92 -4.87 -7.37
CA LYS A 393 -27.84 -4.98 -8.33
C LYS A 393 -27.85 -3.89 -9.39
N PHE A 394 -26.69 -3.66 -10.02
CA PHE A 394 -26.56 -2.84 -11.22
C PHE A 394 -25.66 -3.51 -12.25
N ILE A 395 -25.74 -3.04 -13.48
CA ILE A 395 -24.97 -3.55 -14.62
C ILE A 395 -24.21 -2.38 -15.25
N THR A 396 -22.94 -2.63 -15.61
CA THR A 396 -22.10 -1.70 -16.37
C THR A 396 -21.24 -2.46 -17.37
N ARG A 397 -20.51 -1.72 -18.22
CA ARG A 397 -19.49 -2.28 -19.12
C ARG A 397 -18.14 -1.68 -18.75
N MET A 398 -17.07 -2.45 -18.90
CA MET A 398 -15.71 -2.02 -18.62
C MET A 398 -14.79 -2.38 -19.77
N ARG A 399 -13.98 -1.40 -20.19
CA ARG A 399 -12.87 -1.59 -21.13
C ARG A 399 -11.68 -2.25 -20.44
N PRO A 400 -10.71 -2.80 -21.20
CA PRO A 400 -9.46 -3.29 -20.62
C PRO A 400 -8.78 -2.23 -19.74
N PHE A 401 -8.29 -2.66 -18.56
CA PHE A 401 -7.66 -1.81 -17.54
C PHE A 401 -8.47 -0.61 -17.06
N GLU A 402 -9.78 -0.61 -17.32
CA GLU A 402 -10.64 0.49 -16.87
C GLU A 402 -10.92 0.41 -15.36
N VAL A 403 -10.95 1.58 -14.75
CA VAL A 403 -11.43 1.80 -13.38
C VAL A 403 -12.71 2.59 -13.43
N LYS A 404 -13.76 2.10 -12.79
CA LYS A 404 -15.02 2.82 -12.58
C LYS A 404 -15.27 2.97 -11.09
N VAL A 405 -15.58 4.19 -10.67
CA VAL A 405 -15.92 4.51 -9.29
C VAL A 405 -17.30 5.10 -9.25
N PHE A 406 -18.23 4.40 -8.64
CA PHE A 406 -19.61 4.82 -8.47
C PHE A 406 -19.83 5.32 -7.04
N ALA A 407 -20.60 6.40 -6.89
CA ALA A 407 -21.00 6.89 -5.57
C ALA A 407 -22.45 7.35 -5.56
N THR A 408 -23.02 7.54 -4.37
CA THR A 408 -24.38 8.04 -4.16
C THR A 408 -24.54 9.53 -4.52
N GLY A 409 -23.47 10.21 -4.91
CA GLY A 409 -23.52 11.61 -5.37
C GLY A 409 -22.17 12.15 -5.81
N ARG A 410 -22.18 13.16 -6.70
CA ARG A 410 -20.99 13.82 -7.25
C ARG A 410 -20.24 14.69 -6.23
N LYS A 411 -20.76 14.91 -5.04
CA LYS A 411 -20.06 15.61 -3.96
C LYS A 411 -18.77 14.91 -3.52
N TRP A 412 -18.59 13.64 -3.91
CA TRP A 412 -17.44 12.83 -3.66
C TRP A 412 -16.33 12.92 -4.71
N GLU A 413 -16.58 13.68 -5.80
CA GLU A 413 -15.51 14.05 -6.73
C GLU A 413 -14.56 15.05 -6.07
N ALA A 414 -13.27 14.95 -6.38
CA ALA A 414 -12.29 15.94 -5.96
C ALA A 414 -12.67 17.34 -6.50
N THR A 415 -12.35 18.36 -5.73
CA THR A 415 -12.55 19.77 -6.16
C THR A 415 -11.67 20.12 -7.35
N ASN A 416 -10.47 19.53 -7.44
CA ASN A 416 -9.61 19.62 -8.61
C ASN A 416 -10.13 18.69 -9.72
N LYS A 417 -10.69 19.26 -10.78
CA LYS A 417 -11.26 18.50 -11.90
C LYS A 417 -10.24 18.01 -12.93
N LYS A 418 -8.94 18.18 -12.71
CA LYS A 418 -7.88 17.71 -13.64
C LYS A 418 -8.01 16.20 -13.96
N GLY A 419 -8.48 15.39 -13.02
CA GLY A 419 -8.74 13.97 -13.26
C GLY A 419 -9.68 13.70 -14.42
N ARG A 420 -10.74 14.51 -14.59
CA ARG A 420 -11.67 14.39 -15.74
C ARG A 420 -10.97 14.69 -17.06
N THR A 421 -10.16 15.77 -17.09
CA THR A 421 -9.37 16.15 -18.29
C THR A 421 -8.41 15.02 -18.71
N TYR A 422 -7.76 14.37 -17.76
CA TYR A 422 -6.87 13.23 -18.05
C TYR A 422 -7.61 11.99 -18.56
N LEU A 423 -8.89 11.86 -18.26
CA LEU A 423 -9.75 10.78 -18.77
C LEU A 423 -10.43 11.15 -20.09
N GLY A 424 -10.20 12.35 -20.62
CA GLY A 424 -10.81 12.82 -21.88
C GLY A 424 -12.28 13.25 -21.73
N LEU A 425 -12.67 13.70 -20.51
CA LEU A 425 -14.05 14.08 -20.15
C LEU A 425 -14.18 15.58 -19.86
#